data_a8ff5cecbae2cfe10ec39353be622d6c
#
_entry.id   a8ff5cecbae2cfe10ec39353be622d6c
#
_cell.length_a   1.000
_cell.length_b   1.000
_cell.length_c   1.000
_cell.angle_alpha   90.00
_cell.angle_beta   90.00
_cell.angle_gamma   90.00
#
_symmetry.space_group_name_H-M   'P 1'
#
loop_
_entity.id
_entity.type
_entity.pdbx_description
1 polymer ?
#
loop_
_entity_poly.entity_id
_entity_poly.type
_entity_poly.pdbx_seq_one_letter_code
_entity_poly.pdbx_strand_id
1 'polypeptide(L)'
;SRLVYAGAGASGLLAIQDGMEMTPTFGWPSDRLIFLMAGGDKARLSPDGASEDDADSAEWDVGNHGLGADDAVIAVAASGTTRYTCHVVAAAKKAGALTVAIANNADTALLNEADCPVLLDTGPEVIAGSTRLGAGTAQKAALGILSTLVMVRLGHVMDGLMVSMVATNAKLQDRAARMLQSITGAGDAEAREALQAAQGRIKTAALIVRGLDAGEADRRLAASGGNLRRALAGLDPDGST
;
A
#
# COMPACT_ATOMS: atom_id res chain seq x y z
N SER A 1 13.10 -1.75 2.28
CA SER A 1 12.23 -1.56 1.09
C SER A 1 11.21 -0.46 1.36
N ARG A 2 11.03 0.45 0.44
CA ARG A 2 10.05 1.53 0.50
C ARG A 2 9.05 1.37 -0.65
N LEU A 3 7.84 1.88 -0.44
CA LEU A 3 6.82 1.93 -1.46
C LEU A 3 6.64 3.39 -1.89
N VAL A 4 6.78 3.63 -3.19
CA VAL A 4 6.76 4.97 -3.77
C VAL A 4 5.55 5.09 -4.68
N TYR A 5 4.72 6.10 -4.47
CA TYR A 5 3.59 6.43 -5.33
C TYR A 5 3.92 7.69 -6.12
N ALA A 6 3.80 7.62 -7.44
CA ALA A 6 4.19 8.72 -8.32
C ALA A 6 3.11 9.06 -9.33
N GLY A 7 2.98 10.35 -9.65
CA GLY A 7 2.05 10.80 -10.68
C GLY A 7 1.87 12.31 -10.72
N ALA A 8 0.97 12.76 -11.60
CA ALA A 8 0.61 14.14 -11.76
C ALA A 8 -0.91 14.31 -11.80
N GLY A 9 -1.40 15.50 -11.50
CA GLY A 9 -2.82 15.83 -11.58
C GLY A 9 -3.73 14.84 -10.84
N ALA A 10 -4.86 14.49 -11.43
CA ALA A 10 -5.84 13.55 -10.83
C ALA A 10 -5.25 12.16 -10.59
N SER A 11 -4.41 11.65 -11.49
CA SER A 11 -3.78 10.32 -11.35
C SER A 11 -2.81 10.29 -10.17
N GLY A 12 -2.00 11.34 -9.99
CA GLY A 12 -1.11 11.48 -8.83
C GLY A 12 -1.87 11.54 -7.50
N LEU A 13 -2.99 12.28 -7.46
CA LEU A 13 -3.84 12.35 -6.27
C LEU A 13 -4.45 10.99 -5.91
N LEU A 14 -4.88 10.20 -6.88
CA LEU A 14 -5.39 8.84 -6.65
C LEU A 14 -4.30 7.89 -6.13
N ALA A 15 -3.08 8.00 -6.66
CA ALA A 15 -1.93 7.24 -6.18
C ALA A 15 -1.59 7.59 -4.72
N ILE A 16 -1.54 8.88 -4.38
CA ILE A 16 -1.31 9.35 -3.01
C ILE A 16 -2.41 8.86 -2.08
N GLN A 17 -3.68 8.95 -2.49
CA GLN A 17 -4.81 8.49 -1.68
C GLN A 17 -4.68 7.01 -1.31
N ASP A 18 -4.32 6.15 -2.26
CA ASP A 18 -4.12 4.72 -1.99
C ASP A 18 -2.95 4.51 -1.01
N GLY A 19 -1.81 5.18 -1.25
CA GLY A 19 -0.64 5.10 -0.38
C GLY A 19 -0.90 5.59 1.05
N MET A 20 -1.70 6.64 1.23
CA MET A 20 -2.06 7.15 2.56
C MET A 20 -2.85 6.14 3.40
N GLU A 21 -3.59 5.24 2.77
CA GLU A 21 -4.35 4.18 3.46
C GLU A 21 -3.48 2.99 3.91
N MET A 22 -2.23 2.90 3.45
CA MET A 22 -1.35 1.76 3.76
C MET A 22 -1.03 1.66 5.26
N THR A 23 -0.78 2.79 5.91
CA THR A 23 -0.45 2.81 7.35
C THR A 23 -1.66 2.48 8.23
N PRO A 24 -2.81 3.16 8.13
CA PRO A 24 -3.95 2.88 9.02
C PRO A 24 -4.56 1.51 8.77
N THR A 25 -4.57 1.02 7.52
CA THR A 25 -5.23 -0.24 7.15
C THR A 25 -4.33 -1.45 7.38
N PHE A 26 -3.07 -1.36 7.02
CA PHE A 26 -2.16 -2.51 6.99
C PHE A 26 -0.97 -2.38 7.96
N GLY A 27 -0.86 -1.27 8.69
CA GLY A 27 0.25 -1.02 9.59
C GLY A 27 1.59 -0.85 8.86
N TRP A 28 1.56 -0.47 7.55
CA TRP A 28 2.79 -0.20 6.82
C TRP A 28 3.49 1.02 7.43
N PRO A 29 4.79 0.96 7.71
CA PRO A 29 5.51 2.08 8.31
C PRO A 29 5.46 3.33 7.43
N SER A 30 5.06 4.47 7.99
CA SER A 30 4.91 5.73 7.25
C SER A 30 6.24 6.29 6.72
N ASP A 31 7.34 6.01 7.39
CA ASP A 31 8.71 6.33 6.96
C ASP A 31 9.18 5.49 5.75
N ARG A 32 8.43 4.46 5.39
CA ARG A 32 8.64 3.61 4.22
C ARG A 32 7.67 3.92 3.07
N LEU A 33 6.93 5.05 3.15
CA LEU A 33 6.08 5.56 2.10
C LEU A 33 6.66 6.86 1.54
N ILE A 34 6.74 6.95 0.23
CA ILE A 34 7.19 8.14 -0.49
C ILE A 34 6.13 8.53 -1.50
N PHE A 35 5.85 9.82 -1.61
CA PHE A 35 4.88 10.37 -2.54
C PHE A 35 5.55 11.38 -3.46
N LEU A 36 5.71 11.02 -4.74
CA LEU A 36 6.28 11.86 -5.78
C LEU A 36 5.14 12.46 -6.61
N MET A 37 4.86 13.73 -6.39
CA MET A 37 3.79 14.45 -7.07
C MET A 37 4.37 15.58 -7.91
N ALA A 38 4.04 15.65 -9.19
CA ALA A 38 4.39 16.79 -10.02
C ALA A 38 3.95 18.10 -9.37
N GLY A 39 4.87 19.04 -9.16
CA GLY A 39 4.63 20.27 -8.40
C GLY A 39 4.69 20.13 -6.87
N GLY A 40 5.05 18.95 -6.35
CA GLY A 40 5.26 18.70 -4.94
C GLY A 40 4.00 18.79 -4.08
N ASP A 41 4.15 19.08 -2.78
CA ASP A 41 3.04 19.12 -1.83
C ASP A 41 1.97 20.17 -2.16
N LYS A 42 2.35 21.27 -2.77
CA LYS A 42 1.40 22.33 -3.18
C LYS A 42 0.40 21.82 -4.23
N ALA A 43 0.84 20.96 -5.13
CA ALA A 43 0.00 20.40 -6.18
C ALA A 43 -1.09 19.45 -5.66
N ARG A 44 -1.00 18.98 -4.42
CA ARG A 44 -2.06 18.19 -3.78
C ARG A 44 -3.33 19.00 -3.53
N LEU A 45 -3.20 20.31 -3.33
CA LEU A 45 -4.34 21.23 -3.10
C LEU A 45 -4.69 22.05 -4.34
N SER A 46 -3.70 22.36 -5.17
CA SER A 46 -3.84 23.17 -6.38
C SER A 46 -2.94 22.61 -7.48
N PRO A 47 -3.41 21.63 -8.25
CA PRO A 47 -2.63 21.07 -9.36
C PRO A 47 -2.22 22.16 -10.35
N ASP A 48 -0.94 22.17 -10.73
CA ASP A 48 -0.38 23.06 -11.74
C ASP A 48 0.00 22.23 -12.98
N GLY A 49 -0.63 22.56 -14.11
CA GLY A 49 -0.37 21.86 -15.37
C GLY A 49 1.07 21.99 -15.87
N ALA A 50 1.77 23.07 -15.55
CA ALA A 50 3.16 23.26 -15.96
C ALA A 50 4.11 22.25 -15.30
N SER A 51 3.83 21.85 -14.07
CA SER A 51 4.63 20.86 -13.34
C SER A 51 4.56 19.46 -13.95
N GLU A 52 3.53 19.15 -14.74
CA GLU A 52 3.38 17.85 -15.40
C GLU A 52 4.47 17.63 -16.49
N ASP A 53 5.02 18.72 -17.03
CA ASP A 53 6.05 18.71 -18.07
C ASP A 53 7.48 18.80 -17.51
N ASP A 54 7.64 18.95 -16.18
CA ASP A 54 8.94 19.16 -15.52
C ASP A 54 9.69 17.83 -15.31
N ALA A 55 10.55 17.49 -16.27
CA ALA A 55 11.38 16.30 -16.24
C ALA A 55 12.54 16.41 -15.23
N ASP A 56 13.11 17.60 -15.06
CA ASP A 56 14.26 17.82 -14.18
C ASP A 56 13.85 17.63 -12.71
N SER A 57 12.66 18.10 -12.37
CA SER A 57 12.05 17.88 -11.05
C SER A 57 11.85 16.40 -10.74
N ALA A 58 11.44 15.58 -11.72
CA ALA A 58 11.29 14.15 -11.55
C ALA A 58 12.61 13.44 -11.21
N GLU A 59 13.68 13.77 -11.93
CA GLU A 59 15.00 13.18 -11.68
C GLU A 59 15.56 13.62 -10.32
N TRP A 60 15.34 14.90 -9.97
CA TRP A 60 15.72 15.43 -8.65
C TRP A 60 14.98 14.72 -7.52
N ASP A 61 13.67 14.51 -7.65
CA ASP A 61 12.84 13.82 -6.64
C ASP A 61 13.35 12.40 -6.39
N VAL A 62 13.61 11.62 -7.44
CA VAL A 62 14.15 10.26 -7.34
C VAL A 62 15.53 10.26 -6.67
N GLY A 63 16.42 11.18 -7.08
CA GLY A 63 17.76 11.32 -6.52
C GLY A 63 17.75 11.76 -5.08
N ASN A 64 16.92 12.77 -4.73
CA ASN A 64 16.80 13.33 -3.39
C ASN A 64 16.30 12.29 -2.37
N HIS A 65 15.41 11.41 -2.78
CA HIS A 65 14.94 10.30 -1.94
C HIS A 65 15.88 9.10 -1.94
N GLY A 66 16.94 9.10 -2.76
CA GLY A 66 17.92 8.03 -2.87
C GLY A 66 17.25 6.67 -3.13
N LEU A 67 16.39 6.61 -4.16
CA LEU A 67 15.71 5.35 -4.53
C LEU A 67 16.72 4.32 -5.04
N GLY A 68 16.42 3.04 -4.83
CA GLY A 68 17.33 1.95 -5.21
C GLY A 68 16.64 0.59 -5.28
N ALA A 69 17.46 -0.47 -5.36
CA ALA A 69 17.02 -1.84 -5.63
C ALA A 69 16.02 -2.43 -4.61
N ASP A 70 15.96 -1.87 -3.41
CA ASP A 70 15.02 -2.32 -2.38
C ASP A 70 13.66 -1.62 -2.46
N ASP A 71 13.46 -0.70 -3.40
CA ASP A 71 12.27 0.12 -3.50
C ASP A 71 11.37 -0.32 -4.66
N ALA A 72 10.07 -0.05 -4.52
CA ALA A 72 9.08 -0.26 -5.59
C ALA A 72 8.32 1.04 -5.85
N VAL A 73 8.27 1.45 -7.12
CA VAL A 73 7.59 2.66 -7.59
C VAL A 73 6.31 2.28 -8.33
N ILE A 74 5.18 2.82 -7.91
CA ILE A 74 3.89 2.73 -8.58
C ILE A 74 3.59 4.09 -9.21
N ALA A 75 3.72 4.18 -10.52
CA ALA A 75 3.56 5.40 -11.30
C ALA A 75 2.23 5.38 -12.08
N VAL A 76 1.45 6.45 -11.99
CA VAL A 76 0.11 6.51 -12.57
C VAL A 76 -0.05 7.74 -13.46
N ALA A 77 -0.40 7.53 -14.73
CA ALA A 77 -0.76 8.60 -15.67
C ALA A 77 -1.77 8.11 -16.70
N ALA A 78 -2.94 8.71 -16.76
CA ALA A 78 -3.99 8.29 -17.69
C ALA A 78 -3.54 8.33 -19.16
N SER A 79 -2.87 9.39 -19.57
CA SER A 79 -2.31 9.54 -20.92
C SER A 79 -1.17 8.54 -21.20
N GLY A 80 -0.44 8.14 -20.17
CA GLY A 80 0.81 7.38 -20.28
C GLY A 80 1.98 8.15 -20.91
N THR A 81 1.84 9.48 -21.07
CA THR A 81 2.83 10.37 -21.71
C THR A 81 3.24 11.56 -20.86
N THR A 82 2.67 11.73 -19.67
CA THR A 82 3.02 12.80 -18.73
C THR A 82 4.51 12.78 -18.41
N ARG A 83 5.23 13.82 -18.81
CA ARG A 83 6.71 13.84 -18.78
C ARG A 83 7.27 13.58 -17.39
N TYR A 84 6.77 14.30 -16.38
CA TYR A 84 7.19 14.05 -14.99
C TYR A 84 7.09 12.57 -14.62
N THR A 85 5.92 11.94 -14.84
CA THR A 85 5.70 10.55 -14.46
C THR A 85 6.59 9.57 -15.22
N CYS A 86 6.79 9.79 -16.53
CA CYS A 86 7.70 8.99 -17.34
C CYS A 86 9.15 9.09 -16.85
N HIS A 87 9.63 10.29 -16.52
CA HIS A 87 10.99 10.52 -16.01
C HIS A 87 11.19 9.93 -14.60
N VAL A 88 10.17 9.97 -13.72
CA VAL A 88 10.24 9.25 -12.44
C VAL A 88 10.47 7.76 -12.66
N VAL A 89 9.74 7.11 -13.58
CA VAL A 89 9.91 5.67 -13.87
C VAL A 89 11.30 5.39 -14.43
N ALA A 90 11.75 6.15 -15.42
CA ALA A 90 13.05 5.98 -16.03
C ALA A 90 14.21 6.16 -15.01
N ALA A 91 14.14 7.20 -14.18
CA ALA A 91 15.15 7.46 -13.15
C ALA A 91 15.13 6.40 -12.04
N ALA A 92 13.96 5.97 -11.60
CA ALA A 92 13.82 4.91 -10.59
C ALA A 92 14.35 3.56 -11.10
N LYS A 93 14.03 3.19 -12.34
CA LYS A 93 14.52 1.99 -12.98
C LYS A 93 16.06 2.03 -13.12
N LYS A 94 16.61 3.16 -13.54
CA LYS A 94 18.07 3.36 -13.61
C LYS A 94 18.73 3.22 -12.24
N ALA A 95 18.05 3.62 -11.17
CA ALA A 95 18.51 3.42 -9.79
C ALA A 95 18.34 1.98 -9.29
N GLY A 96 17.71 1.09 -10.06
CA GLY A 96 17.51 -0.32 -9.75
C GLY A 96 16.18 -0.63 -9.03
N ALA A 97 15.30 0.35 -8.81
CA ALA A 97 14.00 0.13 -8.19
C ALA A 97 13.07 -0.64 -9.14
N LEU A 98 12.19 -1.48 -8.56
CA LEU A 98 11.10 -2.11 -9.31
C LEU A 98 10.08 -1.05 -9.73
N THR A 99 9.68 -1.04 -11.00
CA THR A 99 8.74 -0.06 -11.53
C THR A 99 7.43 -0.70 -12.00
N VAL A 100 6.31 -0.20 -11.48
CA VAL A 100 4.95 -0.54 -11.91
C VAL A 100 4.35 0.72 -12.53
N ALA A 101 3.85 0.64 -13.76
CA ALA A 101 3.21 1.75 -14.44
C ALA A 101 1.75 1.43 -14.73
N ILE A 102 0.86 2.36 -14.43
CA ILE A 102 -0.58 2.27 -14.70
C ILE A 102 -0.97 3.39 -15.68
N ALA A 103 -1.48 3.02 -16.86
CA ALA A 103 -1.97 3.99 -17.84
C ALA A 103 -3.28 3.51 -18.49
N ASN A 104 -4.02 4.45 -19.13
CA ASN A 104 -5.30 4.14 -19.77
C ASN A 104 -5.22 4.14 -21.32
N ASN A 105 -4.02 4.34 -21.86
CA ASN A 105 -3.76 4.28 -23.30
C ASN A 105 -2.63 3.27 -23.56
N ALA A 106 -2.80 2.47 -24.62
CA ALA A 106 -1.81 1.49 -25.04
C ALA A 106 -0.57 2.16 -25.69
N ASP A 107 0.52 1.42 -25.77
CA ASP A 107 1.74 1.77 -26.50
C ASP A 107 2.36 3.11 -26.10
N THR A 108 2.23 3.45 -24.82
CA THR A 108 2.71 4.74 -24.27
C THR A 108 4.13 4.62 -23.71
N ALA A 109 4.83 5.76 -23.65
CA ALA A 109 6.18 5.84 -23.09
C ALA A 109 6.26 5.27 -21.68
N LEU A 110 5.27 5.59 -20.82
CA LEU A 110 5.20 5.13 -19.44
C LEU A 110 5.12 3.60 -19.33
N LEU A 111 4.25 2.96 -20.13
CA LEU A 111 4.08 1.50 -20.10
C LEU A 111 5.30 0.78 -20.69
N ASN A 112 5.89 1.35 -21.75
CA ASN A 112 7.05 0.74 -22.41
C ASN A 112 8.31 0.78 -21.55
N GLU A 113 8.44 1.77 -20.67
CA GLU A 113 9.60 1.91 -19.79
C GLU A 113 9.54 1.02 -18.56
N ALA A 114 8.35 0.78 -18.00
CA ALA A 114 8.20 0.10 -16.72
C ALA A 114 8.48 -1.41 -16.79
N ASP A 115 8.92 -1.99 -15.65
CA ASP A 115 9.12 -3.44 -15.52
C ASP A 115 7.79 -4.19 -15.49
N CYS A 116 6.75 -3.58 -14.89
CA CYS A 116 5.41 -4.14 -14.75
C CYS A 116 4.38 -3.15 -15.33
N PRO A 117 4.13 -3.15 -16.65
CA PRO A 117 3.12 -2.30 -17.24
C PRO A 117 1.70 -2.82 -16.99
N VAL A 118 0.77 -1.91 -16.66
CA VAL A 118 -0.65 -2.18 -16.44
C VAL A 118 -1.48 -1.26 -17.32
N LEU A 119 -2.06 -1.78 -18.37
CA LEU A 119 -3.01 -1.07 -19.23
C LEU A 119 -4.42 -1.20 -18.66
N LEU A 120 -5.09 -0.08 -18.46
CA LEU A 120 -6.50 0.01 -18.09
C LEU A 120 -7.28 0.66 -19.27
N ASP A 121 -7.62 -0.13 -20.26
CA ASP A 121 -8.34 0.36 -21.43
C ASP A 121 -9.79 0.72 -21.05
N THR A 122 -10.04 2.02 -20.88
CA THR A 122 -11.35 2.57 -20.50
C THR A 122 -12.09 3.25 -21.64
N GLY A 123 -11.45 3.32 -22.80
CA GLY A 123 -12.00 4.05 -23.93
C GLY A 123 -12.08 5.58 -23.70
N PRO A 124 -12.79 6.29 -24.58
CA PRO A 124 -12.91 7.75 -24.47
C PRO A 124 -13.78 8.18 -23.29
N GLU A 125 -13.43 9.31 -22.69
CA GLU A 125 -14.23 9.89 -21.60
C GLU A 125 -15.53 10.51 -22.11
N VAL A 126 -16.60 10.42 -21.31
CA VAL A 126 -17.88 11.06 -21.61
C VAL A 126 -17.77 12.59 -21.70
N ILE A 127 -16.83 13.17 -20.98
CA ILE A 127 -16.38 14.55 -21.17
C ILE A 127 -14.95 14.47 -21.70
N ALA A 128 -14.76 14.78 -22.98
CA ALA A 128 -13.48 14.64 -23.68
C ALA A 128 -12.31 15.25 -22.88
N GLY A 129 -11.26 14.46 -22.65
CA GLY A 129 -10.06 14.87 -21.93
C GLY A 129 -10.19 14.90 -20.39
N SER A 130 -11.38 14.65 -19.82
CA SER A 130 -11.59 14.67 -18.37
C SER A 130 -11.25 13.31 -17.72
N THR A 131 -9.98 12.96 -17.69
CA THR A 131 -9.46 11.65 -17.23
C THR A 131 -9.69 11.34 -15.74
N ARG A 132 -10.23 12.26 -14.97
CA ARG A 132 -10.70 12.01 -13.61
C ARG A 132 -11.93 11.09 -13.54
N LEU A 133 -12.63 10.85 -14.67
CA LEU A 133 -13.87 10.07 -14.76
C LEU A 133 -13.59 8.56 -14.95
N GLY A 134 -13.73 8.06 -16.16
CA GLY A 134 -13.54 6.64 -16.47
C GLY A 134 -12.13 6.14 -16.15
N ALA A 135 -11.12 6.85 -16.65
CA ALA A 135 -9.72 6.52 -16.40
C ALA A 135 -9.39 6.55 -14.90
N GLY A 136 -9.72 7.66 -14.21
CA GLY A 136 -9.47 7.79 -12.77
C GLY A 136 -10.21 6.74 -11.94
N THR A 137 -11.44 6.38 -12.30
CA THR A 137 -12.20 5.32 -11.62
C THR A 137 -11.50 3.96 -11.77
N ALA A 138 -11.03 3.62 -12.97
CA ALA A 138 -10.29 2.40 -13.22
C ALA A 138 -8.93 2.38 -12.48
N GLN A 139 -8.20 3.51 -12.48
CA GLN A 139 -6.96 3.67 -11.72
C GLN A 139 -7.18 3.45 -10.22
N LYS A 140 -8.22 4.05 -9.63
CA LYS A 140 -8.56 3.85 -8.22
C LYS A 140 -8.84 2.40 -7.91
N ALA A 141 -9.60 1.70 -8.75
CA ALA A 141 -9.88 0.27 -8.59
C ALA A 141 -8.60 -0.57 -8.70
N ALA A 142 -7.76 -0.32 -9.69
CA ALA A 142 -6.51 -1.03 -9.90
C ALA A 142 -5.52 -0.83 -8.74
N LEU A 143 -5.36 0.40 -8.24
CA LEU A 143 -4.53 0.72 -7.09
C LEU A 143 -5.00 -0.03 -5.84
N GLY A 144 -6.31 0.03 -5.53
CA GLY A 144 -6.85 -0.67 -4.36
C GLY A 144 -6.74 -2.20 -4.46
N ILE A 145 -6.84 -2.78 -5.66
CA ILE A 145 -6.59 -4.21 -5.89
C ILE A 145 -5.11 -4.53 -5.68
N LEU A 146 -4.21 -3.74 -6.28
CA LEU A 146 -2.76 -3.95 -6.18
C LEU A 146 -2.29 -3.88 -4.73
N SER A 147 -2.60 -2.80 -4.03
CA SER A 147 -2.20 -2.60 -2.64
C SER A 147 -2.75 -3.69 -1.73
N THR A 148 -4.02 -4.07 -1.89
CA THR A 148 -4.64 -5.16 -1.13
C THR A 148 -3.95 -6.49 -1.38
N LEU A 149 -3.70 -6.88 -2.65
CA LEU A 149 -3.05 -8.14 -2.99
C LEU A 149 -1.62 -8.21 -2.47
N VAL A 150 -0.87 -7.13 -2.55
CA VAL A 150 0.48 -7.03 -1.98
C VAL A 150 0.42 -7.26 -0.47
N MET A 151 -0.49 -6.58 0.24
CA MET A 151 -0.60 -6.70 1.69
C MET A 151 -1.14 -8.06 2.16
N VAL A 152 -2.01 -8.70 1.36
CA VAL A 152 -2.40 -10.10 1.60
C VAL A 152 -1.19 -11.03 1.50
N ARG A 153 -0.37 -10.88 0.47
CA ARG A 153 0.84 -11.70 0.28
C ARG A 153 1.90 -11.46 1.36
N LEU A 154 2.02 -10.24 1.85
CA LEU A 154 2.91 -9.90 2.95
C LEU A 154 2.38 -10.33 4.34
N GLY A 155 1.17 -10.91 4.41
CA GLY A 155 0.59 -11.41 5.66
C GLY A 155 -0.01 -10.33 6.56
N HIS A 156 -0.39 -9.18 6.00
CA HIS A 156 -1.11 -8.13 6.72
C HIS A 156 -2.62 -8.36 6.78
N VAL A 157 -3.11 -9.34 6.02
CA VAL A 157 -4.52 -9.76 5.99
C VAL A 157 -4.60 -11.26 6.25
N MET A 158 -5.57 -11.69 7.06
CA MET A 158 -5.89 -13.09 7.34
C MET A 158 -7.41 -13.26 7.30
N ASP A 159 -7.92 -14.18 6.47
CA ASP A 159 -9.35 -14.49 6.32
C ASP A 159 -10.22 -13.23 6.10
N GLY A 160 -9.74 -12.29 5.27
CA GLY A 160 -10.42 -11.03 5.02
C GLY A 160 -10.31 -10.00 6.14
N LEU A 161 -9.58 -10.29 7.24
CA LEU A 161 -9.40 -9.42 8.38
C LEU A 161 -8.05 -8.68 8.30
N MET A 162 -8.08 -7.37 8.57
CA MET A 162 -6.88 -6.50 8.58
C MET A 162 -6.10 -6.67 9.89
N VAL A 163 -5.38 -7.79 10.03
CA VAL A 163 -4.69 -8.18 11.27
C VAL A 163 -3.50 -7.31 11.66
N SER A 164 -3.14 -6.36 10.79
CA SER A 164 -2.10 -5.36 11.06
C SER A 164 -2.64 -3.93 11.21
N MET A 165 -3.96 -3.77 11.28
CA MET A 165 -4.61 -2.45 11.46
C MET A 165 -4.10 -1.73 12.72
N VAL A 166 -3.91 -0.42 12.61
CA VAL A 166 -3.55 0.43 13.75
C VAL A 166 -4.81 1.01 14.39
N ALA A 167 -5.11 0.56 15.59
CA ALA A 167 -6.32 0.99 16.33
C ALA A 167 -6.09 2.32 17.06
N THR A 168 -6.30 3.44 16.39
CA THR A 168 -6.04 4.80 16.90
C THR A 168 -7.19 5.45 17.67
N ASN A 169 -8.38 4.83 17.66
CA ASN A 169 -9.56 5.34 18.37
C ASN A 169 -10.42 4.19 18.93
N ALA A 170 -11.40 4.52 19.79
CA ALA A 170 -12.26 3.54 20.44
C ALA A 170 -12.99 2.60 19.46
N LYS A 171 -13.53 3.14 18.36
CA LYS A 171 -14.20 2.34 17.32
C LYS A 171 -13.26 1.29 16.71
N LEU A 172 -12.00 1.66 16.45
CA LEU A 172 -11.01 0.75 15.90
C LEU A 172 -10.49 -0.26 16.94
N GLN A 173 -10.45 0.13 18.23
CA GLN A 173 -10.16 -0.81 19.33
C GLN A 173 -11.26 -1.88 19.47
N ASP A 174 -12.54 -1.49 19.40
CA ASP A 174 -13.65 -2.44 19.37
C ASP A 174 -13.62 -3.35 18.13
N ARG A 175 -13.20 -2.81 16.98
CA ARG A 175 -13.01 -3.61 15.76
C ARG A 175 -11.86 -4.63 15.93
N ALA A 176 -10.75 -4.23 16.54
CA ALA A 176 -9.62 -5.11 16.84
C ALA A 176 -10.03 -6.26 17.76
N ALA A 177 -10.82 -5.97 18.81
CA ALA A 177 -11.34 -6.99 19.71
C ALA A 177 -12.24 -8.01 18.97
N ARG A 178 -13.17 -7.55 18.15
CA ARG A 178 -14.01 -8.43 17.32
C ARG A 178 -13.20 -9.28 16.33
N MET A 179 -12.18 -8.72 15.71
CA MET A 179 -11.29 -9.48 14.81
C MET A 179 -10.53 -10.55 15.59
N LEU A 180 -10.02 -10.22 16.78
CA LEU A 180 -9.31 -11.19 17.62
C LEU A 180 -10.21 -12.34 18.06
N GLN A 181 -11.46 -12.04 18.47
CA GLN A 181 -12.48 -13.06 18.76
C GLN A 181 -12.75 -13.97 17.57
N SER A 182 -12.89 -13.40 16.37
CA SER A 182 -13.12 -14.16 15.13
C SER A 182 -11.94 -15.09 14.79
N ILE A 183 -10.71 -14.67 15.07
CA ILE A 183 -9.49 -15.45 14.76
C ILE A 183 -9.27 -16.56 15.79
N THR A 184 -9.55 -16.28 17.06
CA THR A 184 -9.13 -17.14 18.17
C THR A 184 -10.26 -17.92 18.83
N GLY A 185 -11.51 -17.48 18.67
CA GLY A 185 -12.67 -17.98 19.43
C GLY A 185 -12.75 -17.44 20.87
N ALA A 186 -11.84 -16.54 21.27
CA ALA A 186 -11.81 -15.97 22.63
C ALA A 186 -13.06 -15.15 22.97
N GLY A 187 -13.39 -15.10 24.25
CA GLY A 187 -14.43 -14.19 24.77
C GLY A 187 -14.00 -12.71 24.67
N ASP A 188 -14.98 -11.77 24.79
CA ASP A 188 -14.69 -10.33 24.69
C ASP A 188 -13.69 -9.84 25.74
N ALA A 189 -13.83 -10.29 27.00
CA ALA A 189 -12.92 -9.90 28.07
C ALA A 189 -11.48 -10.39 27.82
N GLU A 190 -11.32 -11.65 27.45
CA GLU A 190 -10.02 -12.26 27.12
C GLU A 190 -9.37 -11.59 25.91
N ALA A 191 -10.15 -11.30 24.86
CA ALA A 191 -9.65 -10.61 23.67
C ALA A 191 -9.15 -9.20 24.00
N ARG A 192 -9.85 -8.45 24.84
CA ARG A 192 -9.43 -7.10 25.26
C ARG A 192 -8.19 -7.14 26.17
N GLU A 193 -8.09 -8.09 27.07
CA GLU A 193 -6.92 -8.30 27.94
C GLU A 193 -5.68 -8.63 27.07
N ALA A 194 -5.81 -9.57 26.14
CA ALA A 194 -4.73 -9.94 25.21
C ALA A 194 -4.30 -8.75 24.34
N LEU A 195 -5.25 -7.94 23.84
CA LEU A 195 -4.93 -6.72 23.09
C LEU A 195 -4.20 -5.69 23.94
N GLN A 196 -4.57 -5.54 25.20
CA GLN A 196 -3.88 -4.65 26.12
C GLN A 196 -2.44 -5.12 26.37
N ALA A 197 -2.25 -6.41 26.65
CA ALA A 197 -0.93 -7.02 26.81
C ALA A 197 -0.06 -6.90 25.54
N ALA A 198 -0.68 -6.98 24.38
CA ALA A 198 -0.04 -6.83 23.08
C ALA A 198 0.11 -5.36 22.62
N GLN A 199 -0.26 -4.36 23.44
CA GLN A 199 -0.26 -2.94 23.06
C GLN A 199 -1.06 -2.65 21.77
N GLY A 200 -2.22 -3.28 21.61
CA GLY A 200 -3.11 -3.14 20.46
C GLY A 200 -2.70 -3.91 19.20
N ARG A 201 -1.60 -4.68 19.24
CA ARG A 201 -1.11 -5.47 18.10
C ARG A 201 -1.92 -6.78 17.98
N ILE A 202 -2.84 -6.84 17.02
CA ILE A 202 -3.78 -7.96 16.85
C ILE A 202 -3.05 -9.29 16.65
N LYS A 203 -1.98 -9.32 15.84
CA LYS A 203 -1.20 -10.55 15.58
C LYS A 203 -0.55 -11.09 16.85
N THR A 204 0.06 -10.20 17.65
CA THR A 204 0.68 -10.57 18.94
C THR A 204 -0.40 -11.03 19.91
N ALA A 205 -1.54 -10.31 20.01
CA ALA A 205 -2.66 -10.68 20.85
C ALA A 205 -3.23 -12.06 20.52
N ALA A 206 -3.32 -12.41 19.22
CA ALA A 206 -3.79 -13.73 18.80
C ALA A 206 -2.90 -14.87 19.31
N LEU A 207 -1.60 -14.65 19.38
CA LEU A 207 -0.66 -15.63 19.94
C LEU A 207 -0.68 -15.66 21.47
N ILE A 208 -0.95 -14.52 22.13
CA ILE A 208 -1.14 -14.47 23.59
C ILE A 208 -2.38 -15.29 23.99
N VAL A 209 -3.50 -15.16 23.26
CA VAL A 209 -4.69 -16.00 23.48
C VAL A 209 -4.37 -17.51 23.33
N ARG A 210 -3.37 -17.86 22.53
CA ARG A 210 -2.87 -19.26 22.38
C ARG A 210 -1.84 -19.65 23.44
N GLY A 211 -1.65 -18.85 24.48
CA GLY A 211 -0.83 -19.19 25.66
C GLY A 211 0.64 -18.73 25.59
N LEU A 212 1.04 -17.95 24.59
CA LEU A 212 2.39 -17.39 24.54
C LEU A 212 2.48 -16.09 25.34
N ASP A 213 3.66 -15.80 25.91
CA ASP A 213 3.94 -14.44 26.37
C ASP A 213 4.19 -13.48 25.18
N ALA A 214 4.13 -12.16 25.42
CA ALA A 214 4.28 -11.16 24.37
C ALA A 214 5.63 -11.24 23.63
N GLY A 215 6.70 -11.57 24.33
CA GLY A 215 8.04 -11.72 23.76
C GLY A 215 8.16 -12.96 22.88
N GLU A 216 7.58 -14.07 23.32
CA GLU A 216 7.51 -15.31 22.53
C GLU A 216 6.65 -15.12 21.28
N ALA A 217 5.50 -14.44 21.41
CA ALA A 217 4.63 -14.11 20.31
C ALA A 217 5.36 -13.28 19.23
N ASP A 218 6.11 -12.27 19.64
CA ASP A 218 6.88 -11.41 18.72
C ASP A 218 8.01 -12.20 18.03
N ARG A 219 8.74 -13.04 18.75
CA ARG A 219 9.78 -13.92 18.16
C ARG A 219 9.18 -14.88 17.13
N ARG A 220 8.03 -15.49 17.46
CA ARG A 220 7.34 -16.42 16.57
C ARG A 220 6.79 -15.76 15.33
N LEU A 221 6.23 -14.55 15.46
CA LEU A 221 5.81 -13.73 14.31
C LEU A 221 7.01 -13.39 13.41
N ALA A 222 8.12 -12.96 13.99
CA ALA A 222 9.33 -12.66 13.23
C ALA A 222 9.85 -13.89 12.46
N ALA A 223 9.92 -15.05 13.12
CA ALA A 223 10.32 -16.31 12.49
C ALA A 223 9.36 -16.77 11.38
N SER A 224 8.09 -16.33 11.44
CA SER A 224 7.07 -16.61 10.42
C SER A 224 6.99 -15.53 9.33
N GLY A 225 7.95 -14.60 9.27
CA GLY A 225 7.93 -13.46 8.33
C GLY A 225 6.75 -12.51 8.56
N GLY A 226 6.25 -12.38 9.78
CA GLY A 226 5.09 -11.55 10.13
C GLY A 226 3.74 -12.14 9.71
N ASN A 227 3.70 -13.36 9.20
CA ASN A 227 2.48 -14.03 8.76
C ASN A 227 1.79 -14.72 9.94
N LEU A 228 0.64 -14.21 10.36
CA LEU A 228 -0.10 -14.72 11.52
C LEU A 228 -0.55 -16.17 11.34
N ARG A 229 -1.03 -16.57 10.16
CA ARG A 229 -1.46 -17.96 9.91
C ARG A 229 -0.31 -18.94 10.12
N ARG A 230 0.89 -18.61 9.63
CA ARG A 230 2.09 -19.44 9.85
C ARG A 230 2.50 -19.44 11.33
N ALA A 231 2.36 -18.32 12.01
CA ALA A 231 2.69 -18.20 13.42
C ALA A 231 1.72 -19.01 14.32
N LEU A 232 0.45 -19.11 13.97
CA LEU A 232 -0.55 -19.90 14.68
C LEU A 232 -0.39 -21.41 14.43
N ALA A 233 0.19 -21.82 13.31
CA ALA A 233 0.32 -23.22 12.97
C ALA A 233 1.05 -24.01 14.07
N GLY A 234 0.42 -25.09 14.53
CA GLY A 234 0.92 -25.95 15.61
C GLY A 234 0.70 -25.43 17.03
N LEU A 235 -0.10 -24.37 17.20
CA LEU A 235 -0.55 -23.87 18.52
C LEU A 235 -2.03 -24.20 18.80
N ASP A 236 -2.73 -24.80 17.84
CA ASP A 236 -4.13 -25.19 18.07
C ASP A 236 -4.19 -26.35 19.06
N PRO A 237 -4.95 -26.20 20.15
CA PRO A 237 -5.01 -27.25 21.21
C PRO A 237 -5.64 -28.57 20.74
N ASP A 238 -6.36 -28.56 19.61
CA ASP A 238 -7.13 -29.72 19.13
C ASP A 238 -6.60 -30.36 17.82
N GLY A 239 -5.40 -29.99 17.34
CA GLY A 239 -4.75 -30.64 16.20
C GLY A 239 -5.56 -30.69 14.88
N SER A 240 -6.56 -29.80 14.70
CA SER A 240 -7.32 -29.70 13.46
C SER A 240 -6.50 -28.92 12.41
N THR A 241 -5.91 -29.67 11.50
CA THR A 241 -5.27 -29.20 10.26
C THR A 241 -6.31 -28.75 9.24
#